data_4f7024cd68363559a302f1d9771ae262
#
_entry.id   4f7024cd68363559a302f1d9771ae262
#
_cell.length_a   1.000
_cell.length_b   1.000
_cell.length_c   1.000
_cell.angle_alpha   90.00
_cell.angle_beta   90.00
_cell.angle_gamma   90.00
#
_symmetry.space_group_name_H-M   'P 1'
#
loop_
_entity.id
_entity.type
_entity.pdbx_description
1 polymer ?
#
loop_
_entity_poly.entity_id
_entity_poly.type
_entity_poly.pdbx_seq_one_letter_code
_entity_poly.pdbx_strand_id
1 'polypeptide(L)'
;MRNILHSAGERSDVLAFVSENLRRLRQRAGLSQAALAEAAGLSRRMVVQLEGGDTNISLSSLDRLADALGASFIEIVSDPAAQRLRMDAMAWRGIRPESQAMLLGSVPATREAQLWSWSLGPGERYQAQPDPEGWHEMIVVVEGRLLVDLSEGPMTIEAGDYAIYGSAQDYAYVNLHEGVTRFIRNVIS
;
A
#
# COMPACT_ATOMS: atom_id res chain seq x y z
N MET A 1 -13.88 8.18 3.34
CA MET A 1 -12.53 7.64 3.57
C MET A 1 -11.51 8.51 2.87
N ARG A 2 -10.61 9.14 3.60
CA ARG A 2 -9.53 9.93 2.99
C ARG A 2 -8.28 9.07 2.99
N ASN A 3 -8.03 8.38 1.89
CA ASN A 3 -6.70 7.84 1.62
C ASN A 3 -5.77 9.01 1.37
N ILE A 4 -4.76 9.13 2.18
CA ILE A 4 -4.02 10.35 2.31
C ILE A 4 -2.57 10.14 1.97
N LEU A 5 -2.25 10.66 0.87
CA LEU A 5 -1.05 11.44 0.73
C LEU A 5 -1.47 12.93 0.95
N HIS A 6 -1.69 13.41 2.19
CA HIS A 6 -2.10 14.78 2.50
C HIS A 6 -1.50 15.34 3.79
N SER A 7 -0.28 15.87 3.79
CA SER A 7 0.25 16.99 4.58
C SER A 7 1.28 17.80 3.79
N ALA A 8 1.19 19.12 3.89
CA ALA A 8 1.70 20.04 2.88
C ALA A 8 3.18 20.42 3.07
N GLY A 9 4.11 19.53 3.03
CA GLY A 9 5.53 19.85 3.09
C GLY A 9 6.45 18.79 2.48
N GLU A 10 6.15 17.51 2.73
CA GLU A 10 6.95 16.38 2.22
C GLU A 10 6.18 15.52 1.21
N ARG A 11 4.99 15.94 0.84
CA ARG A 11 4.05 15.23 -0.02
C ARG A 11 4.29 15.39 -1.50
N SER A 12 4.96 16.44 -1.84
CA SER A 12 5.24 16.81 -3.22
C SER A 12 5.94 15.66 -3.94
N ASP A 13 6.83 14.97 -3.21
CA ASP A 13 7.77 14.07 -3.85
C ASP A 13 7.14 12.72 -4.23
N VAL A 14 6.43 12.03 -3.32
CA VAL A 14 5.89 10.68 -3.62
C VAL A 14 4.80 10.70 -4.69
N LEU A 15 3.88 11.67 -4.67
CA LEU A 15 2.85 11.78 -5.72
C LEU A 15 3.45 12.20 -7.06
N ALA A 16 4.46 13.07 -7.03
CA ALA A 16 5.22 13.43 -8.22
C ALA A 16 5.94 12.21 -8.80
N PHE A 17 6.59 11.41 -7.95
CA PHE A 17 7.23 10.15 -8.37
C PHE A 17 6.24 9.15 -8.93
N VAL A 18 5.08 8.95 -8.27
CA VAL A 18 4.00 8.07 -8.78
C VAL A 18 3.55 8.53 -10.16
N SER A 19 3.26 9.82 -10.32
CA SER A 19 2.81 10.39 -11.60
C SER A 19 3.84 10.18 -12.71
N GLU A 20 5.10 10.53 -12.46
CA GLU A 20 6.17 10.43 -13.43
C GLU A 20 6.52 8.97 -13.76
N ASN A 21 6.70 8.13 -12.72
CA ASN A 21 7.04 6.72 -12.89
C ASN A 21 5.93 5.95 -13.61
N LEU A 22 4.65 6.17 -13.22
CA LEU A 22 3.52 5.52 -13.86
C LEU A 22 3.47 5.84 -15.36
N ARG A 23 3.61 7.13 -15.73
CA ARG A 23 3.65 7.56 -17.12
C ARG A 23 4.81 6.92 -17.87
N ARG A 24 6.02 6.95 -17.30
CA ARG A 24 7.23 6.38 -17.87
C ARG A 24 7.11 4.87 -18.09
N LEU A 25 6.65 4.13 -17.08
CA LEU A 25 6.47 2.68 -17.14
C LEU A 25 5.41 2.29 -18.17
N ARG A 26 4.28 2.98 -18.19
CA ARG A 26 3.23 2.77 -19.20
C ARG A 26 3.74 3.00 -20.62
N GLN A 27 4.45 4.09 -20.85
CA GLN A 27 5.02 4.40 -22.19
C GLN A 27 6.05 3.34 -22.61
N ARG A 28 6.88 2.89 -21.65
CA ARG A 28 7.85 1.81 -21.90
C ARG A 28 7.16 0.48 -22.25
N ALA A 29 6.01 0.19 -21.64
CA ALA A 29 5.18 -0.97 -21.95
C ALA A 29 4.37 -0.81 -23.26
N GLY A 30 4.41 0.35 -23.92
CA GLY A 30 3.64 0.62 -25.13
C GLY A 30 2.12 0.72 -24.91
N LEU A 31 1.67 0.91 -23.66
CA LEU A 31 0.25 0.92 -23.33
C LEU A 31 -0.35 2.32 -23.44
N SER A 32 -1.60 2.41 -23.94
CA SER A 32 -2.42 3.61 -23.76
C SER A 32 -2.92 3.71 -22.31
N GLN A 33 -3.35 4.90 -21.88
CA GLN A 33 -3.98 5.08 -20.56
C GLN A 33 -5.25 4.23 -20.41
N ALA A 34 -5.98 3.99 -21.50
CA ALA A 34 -7.17 3.13 -21.49
C ALA A 34 -6.78 1.65 -21.34
N ALA A 35 -5.75 1.19 -22.05
CA ALA A 35 -5.26 -0.18 -21.95
C ALA A 35 -4.68 -0.49 -20.58
N LEU A 36 -3.92 0.45 -19.97
CA LEU A 36 -3.43 0.30 -18.60
C LEU A 36 -4.58 0.24 -17.60
N ALA A 37 -5.59 1.11 -17.76
CA ALA A 37 -6.76 1.11 -16.87
C ALA A 37 -7.52 -0.22 -16.92
N GLU A 38 -7.73 -0.76 -18.10
CA GLU A 38 -8.36 -2.07 -18.33
C GLU A 38 -7.55 -3.20 -17.67
N ALA A 39 -6.25 -3.25 -17.96
CA ALA A 39 -5.35 -4.27 -17.40
C ALA A 39 -5.28 -4.23 -15.85
N ALA A 40 -5.32 -3.04 -15.26
CA ALA A 40 -5.30 -2.85 -13.80
C ALA A 40 -6.69 -2.93 -13.13
N GLY A 41 -7.78 -3.12 -13.89
CA GLY A 41 -9.15 -3.09 -13.35
C GLY A 41 -9.53 -1.72 -12.75
N LEU A 42 -9.04 -0.63 -13.33
CA LEU A 42 -9.29 0.74 -12.89
C LEU A 42 -10.03 1.55 -13.96
N SER A 43 -10.58 2.72 -13.59
CA SER A 43 -11.14 3.62 -14.59
C SER A 43 -10.03 4.39 -15.32
N ARG A 44 -10.23 4.66 -16.63
CA ARG A 44 -9.33 5.52 -17.40
C ARG A 44 -9.15 6.89 -16.74
N ARG A 45 -10.23 7.45 -16.17
CA ARG A 45 -10.19 8.73 -15.46
C ARG A 45 -9.19 8.70 -14.31
N MET A 46 -9.18 7.61 -13.55
CA MET A 46 -8.24 7.44 -12.44
C MET A 46 -6.78 7.43 -12.93
N VAL A 47 -6.48 6.69 -14.00
CA VAL A 47 -5.12 6.66 -14.59
C VAL A 47 -4.71 8.04 -15.09
N VAL A 48 -5.61 8.79 -15.74
CA VAL A 48 -5.34 10.16 -16.20
C VAL A 48 -5.03 11.08 -15.02
N GLN A 49 -5.83 11.03 -13.95
CA GLN A 49 -5.63 11.86 -12.76
C GLN A 49 -4.35 11.51 -12.02
N LEU A 50 -4.00 10.21 -11.94
CA LEU A 50 -2.75 9.76 -11.34
C LEU A 50 -1.53 10.24 -12.11
N GLU A 51 -1.53 10.10 -13.42
CA GLU A 51 -0.45 10.62 -14.27
C GLU A 51 -0.39 12.17 -14.30
N GLY A 52 -1.46 12.84 -13.89
CA GLY A 52 -1.54 14.28 -13.68
C GLY A 52 -1.06 14.74 -12.29
N GLY A 53 -0.90 13.81 -11.33
CA GLY A 53 -0.57 14.15 -9.94
C GLY A 53 -1.76 14.66 -9.12
N ASP A 54 -2.99 14.56 -9.63
CA ASP A 54 -4.17 15.26 -9.09
C ASP A 54 -5.08 14.39 -8.20
N THR A 55 -4.68 13.17 -7.83
CA THR A 55 -5.60 12.28 -7.10
C THR A 55 -4.93 11.40 -6.07
N ASN A 56 -5.72 11.04 -5.06
CA ASN A 56 -5.37 10.02 -4.09
C ASN A 56 -5.73 8.64 -4.64
N ILE A 57 -4.87 7.66 -4.37
CA ILE A 57 -5.07 6.26 -4.77
C ILE A 57 -4.87 5.35 -3.56
N SER A 58 -5.54 4.20 -3.55
CA SER A 58 -5.28 3.17 -2.55
C SER A 58 -3.97 2.43 -2.87
N LEU A 59 -3.32 1.90 -1.83
CA LEU A 59 -2.11 1.09 -1.99
C LEU A 59 -2.36 -0.10 -2.92
N SER A 60 -3.46 -0.83 -2.73
CA SER A 60 -3.84 -1.96 -3.59
C SER A 60 -4.12 -1.56 -5.05
N SER A 61 -4.57 -0.33 -5.32
CA SER A 61 -4.70 0.14 -6.70
C SER A 61 -3.34 0.45 -7.32
N LEU A 62 -2.36 0.91 -6.53
CA LEU A 62 -0.97 1.05 -6.98
C LEU A 62 -0.34 -0.31 -7.27
N ASP A 63 -0.58 -1.31 -6.41
CA ASP A 63 -0.12 -2.69 -6.62
C ASP A 63 -0.68 -3.27 -7.93
N ARG A 64 -1.97 -3.09 -8.21
CA ARG A 64 -2.58 -3.52 -9.48
C ARG A 64 -2.00 -2.82 -10.70
N LEU A 65 -1.64 -1.53 -10.59
CA LEU A 65 -0.96 -0.80 -11.66
C LEU A 65 0.46 -1.33 -11.87
N ALA A 66 1.18 -1.63 -10.79
CA ALA A 66 2.50 -2.25 -10.84
C ALA A 66 2.42 -3.60 -11.55
N ASP A 67 1.45 -4.43 -11.17
CA ASP A 67 1.19 -5.72 -11.78
C ASP A 67 0.92 -5.61 -13.29
N ALA A 68 -0.02 -4.76 -13.68
CA ALA A 68 -0.38 -4.52 -15.09
C ALA A 68 0.80 -4.02 -15.94
N LEU A 69 1.78 -3.39 -15.31
CA LEU A 69 2.99 -2.86 -15.95
C LEU A 69 4.18 -3.83 -15.93
N GLY A 70 4.06 -4.99 -15.23
CA GLY A 70 5.18 -5.88 -14.96
C GLY A 70 6.30 -5.18 -14.17
N ALA A 71 5.94 -4.21 -13.33
CA ALA A 71 6.85 -3.43 -12.51
C ALA A 71 6.62 -3.75 -11.02
N SER A 72 7.59 -3.45 -10.18
CA SER A 72 7.41 -3.52 -8.73
C SER A 72 6.66 -2.28 -8.22
N PHE A 73 5.97 -2.42 -7.08
CA PHE A 73 5.36 -1.29 -6.37
C PHE A 73 6.35 -0.14 -6.17
N ILE A 74 7.58 -0.49 -5.81
CA ILE A 74 8.67 0.46 -5.61
C ILE A 74 9.00 1.26 -6.86
N GLU A 75 9.00 0.63 -8.04
CA GLU A 75 9.27 1.35 -9.29
C GLU A 75 8.21 2.42 -9.59
N ILE A 76 7.02 2.30 -8.99
CA ILE A 76 5.98 3.34 -9.10
C ILE A 76 6.18 4.45 -8.05
N VAL A 77 6.51 4.11 -6.79
CA VAL A 77 6.44 5.08 -5.67
C VAL A 77 7.77 5.74 -5.32
N SER A 78 8.91 5.22 -5.79
CA SER A 78 10.23 5.74 -5.40
C SER A 78 10.79 6.79 -6.35
N ASP A 79 11.64 7.64 -5.77
CA ASP A 79 12.60 8.41 -6.55
C ASP A 79 13.43 7.45 -7.42
N PRO A 80 13.50 7.64 -8.75
CA PRO A 80 14.33 6.83 -9.63
C PRO A 80 15.81 6.79 -9.25
N ALA A 81 16.28 7.80 -8.50
CA ALA A 81 17.66 7.92 -8.03
C ALA A 81 17.90 7.24 -6.66
N ALA A 82 16.84 6.84 -5.93
CA ALA A 82 16.98 6.24 -4.61
C ALA A 82 17.45 4.78 -4.65
N GLN A 83 18.18 4.37 -3.62
CA GLN A 83 18.51 2.95 -3.42
C GLN A 83 17.25 2.15 -3.07
N ARG A 84 16.90 1.15 -3.88
CA ARG A 84 15.65 0.40 -3.80
C ARG A 84 15.45 -0.41 -2.50
N LEU A 85 16.51 -0.70 -1.74
CA LEU A 85 16.44 -1.57 -0.56
C LEU A 85 15.87 -0.88 0.69
N ARG A 86 16.06 0.42 0.84
CA ARG A 86 15.54 1.21 1.96
C ARG A 86 14.88 2.49 1.44
N MET A 87 13.64 2.76 1.89
CA MET A 87 12.83 3.86 1.37
C MET A 87 12.36 4.82 2.46
N ASP A 88 11.89 4.28 3.59
CA ASP A 88 11.27 5.04 4.69
C ASP A 88 10.15 5.99 4.20
N ALA A 89 9.33 5.51 3.25
CA ALA A 89 8.30 6.30 2.59
C ALA A 89 6.95 6.24 3.34
N MET A 90 6.41 7.42 3.69
CA MET A 90 5.07 7.53 4.26
C MET A 90 4.02 7.23 3.18
N ALA A 91 3.30 6.11 3.32
CA ALA A 91 2.34 5.64 2.33
C ALA A 91 0.88 5.90 2.73
N TRP A 92 0.58 5.93 4.03
CA TRP A 92 -0.77 6.20 4.52
C TRP A 92 -0.75 6.94 5.87
N ARG A 93 -1.76 7.81 6.07
CA ARG A 93 -2.10 8.43 7.36
C ARG A 93 -3.57 8.26 7.66
N GLY A 94 -3.87 7.87 8.89
CA GLY A 94 -5.22 7.80 9.41
C GLY A 94 -5.76 9.15 9.89
N ILE A 95 -6.90 9.10 10.55
CA ILE A 95 -7.52 10.28 11.15
C ILE A 95 -6.72 10.74 12.38
N ARG A 96 -6.19 9.80 13.14
CA ARG A 96 -5.38 10.08 14.33
C ARG A 96 -3.93 10.34 13.94
N PRO A 97 -3.24 11.29 14.60
CA PRO A 97 -1.84 11.64 14.27
C PRO A 97 -0.87 10.46 14.31
N GLU A 98 -1.10 9.52 15.24
CA GLU A 98 -0.31 8.31 15.43
C GLU A 98 -0.61 7.21 14.42
N SER A 99 -1.69 7.34 13.62
CA SER A 99 -2.08 6.33 12.63
C SER A 99 -1.36 6.56 11.31
N GLN A 100 -0.46 5.66 10.98
CA GLN A 100 0.35 5.77 9.77
C GLN A 100 0.86 4.40 9.28
N ALA A 101 1.18 4.35 7.99
CA ALA A 101 1.92 3.26 7.37
C ALA A 101 3.14 3.79 6.62
N MET A 102 4.29 3.20 6.93
CA MET A 102 5.57 3.47 6.31
C MET A 102 6.01 2.26 5.50
N LEU A 103 6.27 2.43 4.21
CA LEU A 103 7.01 1.44 3.44
C LEU A 103 8.49 1.62 3.77
N LEU A 104 9.06 0.63 4.45
CA LEU A 104 10.47 0.66 4.87
C LEU A 104 11.41 0.30 3.72
N GLY A 105 10.96 -0.58 2.83
CA GLY A 105 11.70 -1.00 1.67
C GLY A 105 11.13 -2.27 1.05
N SER A 106 11.75 -2.74 -0.03
CA SER A 106 11.45 -4.05 -0.62
C SER A 106 12.68 -4.69 -1.25
N VAL A 107 12.54 -5.98 -1.55
CA VAL A 107 13.54 -6.77 -2.26
C VAL A 107 12.86 -7.59 -3.35
N PRO A 108 13.57 -7.97 -4.44
CA PRO A 108 13.05 -8.91 -5.41
C PRO A 108 12.69 -10.25 -4.76
N ALA A 109 11.50 -10.77 -5.06
CA ALA A 109 11.02 -12.12 -4.73
C ALA A 109 10.57 -12.79 -6.02
N THR A 110 9.42 -13.49 -6.07
CA THR A 110 8.84 -13.87 -7.38
C THR A 110 8.52 -12.62 -8.19
N ARG A 111 7.97 -11.60 -7.53
CA ARG A 111 7.89 -10.21 -7.99
C ARG A 111 8.63 -9.30 -7.01
N GLU A 112 8.10 -9.12 -5.79
CA GLU A 112 8.77 -8.40 -4.70
C GLU A 112 8.27 -8.86 -3.33
N ALA A 113 9.10 -8.60 -2.30
CA ALA A 113 8.70 -8.68 -0.91
C ALA A 113 8.85 -7.29 -0.29
N GLN A 114 7.76 -6.75 0.24
CA GLN A 114 7.67 -5.40 0.82
C GLN A 114 7.70 -5.50 2.34
N LEU A 115 8.41 -4.58 2.99
CA LEU A 115 8.45 -4.45 4.45
C LEU A 115 7.82 -3.13 4.87
N TRP A 116 6.82 -3.21 5.76
CA TRP A 116 6.03 -2.09 6.21
C TRP A 116 6.07 -1.96 7.73
N SER A 117 6.08 -0.74 8.22
CA SER A 117 5.77 -0.41 9.61
C SER A 117 4.43 0.32 9.68
N TRP A 118 3.55 -0.17 10.54
CA TRP A 118 2.21 0.36 10.75
C TRP A 118 2.00 0.78 12.18
N SER A 119 1.25 1.85 12.35
CA SER A 119 0.64 2.22 13.62
C SER A 119 -0.80 2.69 13.40
N LEU A 120 -1.70 2.29 14.30
CA LEU A 120 -3.09 2.69 14.32
C LEU A 120 -3.42 3.27 15.70
N GLY A 121 -3.99 4.46 15.74
CA GLY A 121 -4.53 5.05 16.96
C GLY A 121 -5.75 4.27 17.48
N PRO A 122 -6.21 4.54 18.71
CA PRO A 122 -7.36 3.86 19.32
C PRO A 122 -8.61 3.92 18.44
N GLY A 123 -9.21 2.76 18.15
CA GLY A 123 -10.41 2.62 17.33
C GLY A 123 -10.24 2.96 15.85
N GLU A 124 -9.01 3.20 15.39
CA GLU A 124 -8.74 3.44 13.97
C GLU A 124 -8.95 2.16 13.16
N ARG A 125 -9.50 2.34 11.95
CA ARG A 125 -9.72 1.29 10.94
C ARG A 125 -9.07 1.69 9.63
N TYR A 126 -8.22 0.84 9.10
CA TYR A 126 -7.75 0.90 7.73
C TYR A 126 -8.52 -0.13 6.90
N GLN A 127 -9.24 0.32 5.89
CA GLN A 127 -9.92 -0.58 4.94
C GLN A 127 -9.01 -0.80 3.74
N ALA A 128 -8.55 -2.03 3.57
CA ALA A 128 -7.83 -2.48 2.39
C ALA A 128 -8.81 -2.84 1.26
N GLN A 129 -8.27 -2.93 0.07
CA GLN A 129 -8.91 -3.55 -1.08
C GLN A 129 -8.18 -4.86 -1.38
N PRO A 130 -8.83 -5.83 -2.05
CA PRO A 130 -8.17 -7.07 -2.44
C PRO A 130 -6.90 -6.84 -3.25
N ASP A 131 -5.85 -7.54 -2.88
CA ASP A 131 -4.64 -7.68 -3.69
C ASP A 131 -4.87 -8.68 -4.84
N PRO A 132 -3.97 -8.78 -5.83
CA PRO A 132 -4.00 -9.81 -6.85
C PRO A 132 -3.96 -11.23 -6.27
N GLU A 133 -4.49 -12.20 -7.03
CA GLU A 133 -4.49 -13.61 -6.65
C GLU A 133 -3.06 -14.13 -6.38
N GLY A 134 -2.92 -14.94 -5.33
CA GLY A 134 -1.65 -15.52 -4.91
C GLY A 134 -0.79 -14.64 -4.00
N TRP A 135 -1.21 -13.41 -3.73
CA TRP A 135 -0.49 -12.53 -2.78
C TRP A 135 -0.81 -12.90 -1.34
N HIS A 136 0.18 -12.71 -0.48
CA HIS A 136 0.09 -13.02 0.94
C HIS A 136 0.61 -11.87 1.79
N GLU A 137 0.01 -11.72 2.95
CA GLU A 137 0.53 -10.85 3.99
C GLU A 137 0.98 -11.67 5.21
N MET A 138 2.07 -11.21 5.82
CA MET A 138 2.56 -11.70 7.11
C MET A 138 2.63 -10.51 8.06
N ILE A 139 1.94 -10.60 9.19
CA ILE A 139 1.86 -9.54 10.19
C ILE A 139 2.41 -10.05 11.51
N VAL A 140 3.23 -9.23 12.16
CA VAL A 140 3.66 -9.42 13.57
C VAL A 140 3.23 -8.18 14.34
N VAL A 141 2.39 -8.33 15.36
CA VAL A 141 2.00 -7.24 16.26
C VAL A 141 3.09 -7.01 17.29
N VAL A 142 3.60 -5.78 17.35
CA VAL A 142 4.69 -5.39 18.25
C VAL A 142 4.14 -4.77 19.55
N GLU A 143 3.03 -4.05 19.45
CA GLU A 143 2.38 -3.36 20.58
C GLU A 143 0.88 -3.30 20.36
N GLY A 144 0.11 -3.46 21.42
CA GLY A 144 -1.36 -3.35 21.39
C GLY A 144 -2.04 -4.63 20.91
N ARG A 145 -3.22 -4.47 20.29
CA ARG A 145 -4.07 -5.56 19.82
C ARG A 145 -4.65 -5.19 18.46
N LEU A 146 -4.40 -6.01 17.46
CA LEU A 146 -4.88 -5.83 16.10
C LEU A 146 -5.99 -6.82 15.78
N LEU A 147 -7.11 -6.33 15.25
CA LEU A 147 -8.07 -7.16 14.55
C LEU A 147 -7.77 -7.08 13.05
N VAL A 148 -7.56 -8.20 12.40
CA VAL A 148 -7.62 -8.36 10.95
C VAL A 148 -8.99 -8.92 10.60
N ASP A 149 -9.83 -8.09 9.98
CA ASP A 149 -11.20 -8.41 9.61
C ASP A 149 -11.20 -8.97 8.19
N LEU A 150 -11.20 -10.30 8.08
CA LEU A 150 -11.13 -11.05 6.81
C LEU A 150 -12.52 -11.49 6.38
N SER A 151 -12.69 -11.83 5.10
CA SER A 151 -13.96 -12.37 4.55
C SER A 151 -14.35 -13.71 5.17
N GLU A 152 -13.40 -14.53 5.61
CA GLU A 152 -13.63 -15.80 6.31
C GLU A 152 -13.91 -15.63 7.81
N GLY A 153 -13.81 -14.43 8.33
CA GLY A 153 -14.04 -14.06 9.71
C GLY A 153 -12.87 -13.31 10.34
N PRO A 154 -13.14 -12.58 11.43
CA PRO A 154 -12.13 -11.73 12.06
C PRO A 154 -11.07 -12.56 12.80
N MET A 155 -9.82 -12.12 12.74
CA MET A 155 -8.68 -12.68 13.45
C MET A 155 -8.10 -11.61 14.38
N THR A 156 -8.02 -11.91 15.67
CA THR A 156 -7.41 -11.02 16.66
C THR A 156 -5.97 -11.47 16.94
N ILE A 157 -5.03 -10.54 16.88
CA ILE A 157 -3.59 -10.77 17.06
C ILE A 157 -3.13 -9.91 18.23
N GLU A 158 -2.60 -10.53 19.27
CA GLU A 158 -2.03 -9.86 20.45
C GLU A 158 -0.57 -9.45 20.19
N ALA A 159 -0.05 -8.52 20.99
CA ALA A 159 1.37 -8.16 20.94
C ALA A 159 2.29 -9.38 21.11
N GLY A 160 3.25 -9.55 20.23
CA GLY A 160 4.16 -10.69 20.18
C GLY A 160 3.66 -11.88 19.35
N ASP A 161 2.40 -11.83 18.90
CA ASP A 161 1.81 -12.85 18.03
C ASP A 161 1.78 -12.39 16.56
N TYR A 162 1.42 -13.29 15.64
CA TYR A 162 1.47 -13.05 14.20
C TYR A 162 0.30 -13.70 13.46
N ALA A 163 0.09 -13.25 12.23
CA ALA A 163 -0.82 -13.88 11.27
C ALA A 163 -0.18 -13.94 9.88
N ILE A 164 -0.60 -14.95 9.10
CA ILE A 164 -0.26 -15.12 7.69
C ILE A 164 -1.56 -15.49 6.96
N TYR A 165 -1.91 -14.74 5.92
CA TYR A 165 -3.14 -14.95 5.15
C TYR A 165 -3.00 -14.53 3.70
N GLY A 166 -3.87 -15.03 2.82
CA GLY A 166 -4.01 -14.56 1.46
C GLY A 166 -4.72 -13.22 1.43
N SER A 167 -4.13 -12.22 0.78
CA SER A 167 -4.65 -10.85 0.72
C SER A 167 -5.54 -10.57 -0.51
N ALA A 168 -5.81 -11.58 -1.35
CA ALA A 168 -6.72 -11.50 -2.49
C ALA A 168 -8.20 -11.48 -2.08
N GLN A 169 -8.55 -10.74 -1.03
CA GLN A 169 -9.89 -10.62 -0.45
C GLN A 169 -10.09 -9.23 0.15
N ASP A 170 -11.35 -8.83 0.40
CA ASP A 170 -11.62 -7.63 1.20
C ASP A 170 -11.19 -7.88 2.65
N TYR A 171 -10.42 -6.95 3.21
CA TYR A 171 -9.98 -7.02 4.60
C TYR A 171 -9.77 -5.64 5.21
N ALA A 172 -9.67 -5.58 6.52
CA ALA A 172 -9.36 -4.35 7.23
C ALA A 172 -8.49 -4.60 8.46
N TYR A 173 -7.70 -3.60 8.81
CA TYR A 173 -7.00 -3.53 10.10
C TYR A 173 -7.79 -2.65 11.05
N VAL A 174 -8.05 -3.14 12.25
CA VAL A 174 -8.76 -2.38 13.29
C VAL A 174 -7.95 -2.43 14.59
N ASN A 175 -7.69 -1.28 15.16
CA ASN A 175 -7.10 -1.23 16.48
C ASN A 175 -8.16 -1.45 17.55
N LEU A 176 -8.10 -2.59 18.26
CA LEU A 176 -8.95 -2.92 19.41
C LEU A 176 -8.37 -2.51 20.76
N HIS A 177 -7.17 -1.91 20.77
CA HIS A 177 -6.50 -1.48 21.99
C HIS A 177 -6.87 -0.03 22.34
N GLU A 178 -6.87 0.32 23.64
CA GLU A 178 -7.14 1.69 24.10
C GLU A 178 -5.99 2.67 23.80
N GLY A 179 -4.78 2.14 23.58
CA GLY A 179 -3.60 2.85 23.12
C GLY A 179 -3.34 2.65 21.63
N VAL A 180 -2.13 2.98 21.21
CA VAL A 180 -1.67 2.76 19.84
C VAL A 180 -1.39 1.28 19.63
N THR A 181 -1.81 0.71 18.51
CA THR A 181 -1.38 -0.61 18.04
C THR A 181 -0.31 -0.44 16.99
N ARG A 182 0.84 -1.15 17.14
CA ARG A 182 1.96 -1.15 16.20
C ARG A 182 2.23 -2.55 15.68
N PHE A 183 2.45 -2.65 14.38
CA PHE A 183 2.75 -3.94 13.74
C PHE A 183 3.68 -3.78 12.55
N ILE A 184 4.41 -4.84 12.27
CA ILE A 184 5.21 -5.00 11.05
C ILE A 184 4.41 -5.88 10.09
N ARG A 185 4.34 -5.48 8.85
CA ARG A 185 3.69 -6.20 7.76
C ARG A 185 4.69 -6.48 6.65
N ASN A 186 4.74 -7.73 6.18
CA ASN A 186 5.35 -8.08 4.91
C ASN A 186 4.24 -8.38 3.90
N VAL A 187 4.40 -7.92 2.68
CA VAL A 187 3.60 -8.30 1.52
C VAL A 187 4.48 -9.07 0.57
N ILE A 188 4.04 -10.25 0.16
CA ILE A 188 4.75 -11.14 -0.75
C ILE A 188 3.92 -11.31 -2.01
N SER A 189 4.50 -10.98 -3.17
CA SER A 189 3.87 -11.07 -4.49
C SER A 189 4.67 -11.93 -5.47
#